data_f3f77cafee31ebb030eb5830ce903243
#
_entry.id   f3f77cafee31ebb030eb5830ce903243
#
_cell.length_a   1.000
_cell.length_b   1.000
_cell.length_c   1.000
_cell.angle_alpha   90.00
_cell.angle_beta   90.00
_cell.angle_gamma   90.00
#
_symmetry.space_group_name_H-M   'P 1'
#
loop_
_entity.id
_entity.type
_entity.pdbx_description
1 polymer ?
#
loop_
_entity_poly.entity_id
_entity_poly.type
_entity_poly.pdbx_seq_one_letter_code
_entity_poly.pdbx_strand_id
1 'polypeptide(L)'
;FLFFGHLIAFLIPGSVLLWNSHPVRLLVLEIAAFAFGLSMLVGLANLLYRRWTNDRIRVVSSWMDHVVEVLLVAQVFLGLWIAYEFRWGSSWFASSLTPYLWSIFLLEPRMDAVVAMPLVIQLHIVGAYLIVLLFPFSRLMHALVAPLDYLWRPYQRVIWNWDKNKVRSAATKWSIYRPKNN
;
A
#
# COMPACT_ATOMS: atom_id res chain seq x y z
N PHE A 1 -6.98 -6.70 0.98
CA PHE A 1 -6.78 -8.04 1.54
C PHE A 1 -5.47 -8.14 2.34
N LEU A 2 -4.31 -7.86 1.74
CA LEU A 2 -3.00 -7.97 2.43
C LEU A 2 -2.91 -7.07 3.67
N PHE A 3 -3.28 -5.79 3.53
CA PHE A 3 -3.28 -4.86 4.66
C PHE A 3 -4.16 -5.35 5.82
N PHE A 4 -5.41 -5.71 5.52
CA PHE A 4 -6.33 -6.19 6.56
C PHE A 4 -5.90 -7.54 7.13
N GLY A 5 -5.27 -8.42 6.33
CA GLY A 5 -4.70 -9.67 6.81
C GLY A 5 -3.64 -9.45 7.89
N HIS A 6 -2.68 -8.56 7.65
CA HIS A 6 -1.66 -8.19 8.63
C HIS A 6 -2.27 -7.49 9.86
N LEU A 7 -3.22 -6.58 9.63
CA LEU A 7 -3.90 -5.85 10.71
C LEU A 7 -4.67 -6.81 11.63
N ILE A 8 -5.44 -7.74 11.08
CA ILE A 8 -6.19 -8.74 11.85
C ILE A 8 -5.23 -9.65 12.62
N ALA A 9 -4.16 -10.12 11.99
CA ALA A 9 -3.17 -10.95 12.65
C ALA A 9 -2.40 -10.21 13.77
N PHE A 10 -2.26 -8.91 13.65
CA PHE A 10 -1.72 -8.05 14.70
C PHE A 10 -2.71 -7.82 15.86
N LEU A 11 -3.97 -7.51 15.56
CA LEU A 11 -4.96 -7.15 16.57
C LEU A 11 -5.53 -8.38 17.34
N ILE A 12 -5.79 -9.46 16.63
CA ILE A 12 -6.42 -10.67 17.17
C ILE A 12 -5.67 -11.95 16.77
N PRO A 13 -4.38 -12.09 17.13
CA PRO A 13 -3.53 -13.20 16.69
C PRO A 13 -4.11 -14.57 17.07
N GLY A 14 -4.73 -14.68 18.24
CA GLY A 14 -5.35 -15.93 18.69
C GLY A 14 -6.45 -16.43 17.74
N SER A 15 -7.27 -15.54 17.21
CA SER A 15 -8.33 -15.90 16.25
C SER A 15 -7.74 -16.37 14.92
N VAL A 16 -6.63 -15.77 14.48
CA VAL A 16 -5.92 -16.22 13.27
C VAL A 16 -5.32 -17.60 13.47
N LEU A 17 -4.71 -17.87 14.62
CA LEU A 17 -4.16 -19.20 14.95
C LEU A 17 -5.25 -20.26 15.04
N LEU A 18 -6.41 -19.93 15.62
CA LEU A 18 -7.58 -20.83 15.63
C LEU A 18 -8.12 -21.12 14.23
N TRP A 19 -8.18 -20.09 13.36
CA TRP A 19 -8.54 -20.29 11.95
C TRP A 19 -7.55 -21.20 11.25
N ASN A 20 -6.26 -20.97 11.45
CA ASN A 20 -5.16 -21.69 10.82
C ASN A 20 -4.95 -23.12 11.39
N SER A 21 -5.58 -23.46 12.51
CA SER A 21 -5.53 -24.83 13.06
C SER A 21 -6.10 -25.88 12.10
N HIS A 22 -6.94 -25.47 11.15
CA HIS A 22 -7.51 -26.35 10.14
C HIS A 22 -6.71 -26.26 8.83
N PRO A 23 -6.07 -27.34 8.33
CA PRO A 23 -5.14 -27.29 7.19
C PRO A 23 -5.73 -26.67 5.92
N VAL A 24 -6.98 -26.98 5.59
CA VAL A 24 -7.64 -26.45 4.40
C VAL A 24 -7.83 -24.94 4.49
N ARG A 25 -8.23 -24.42 5.67
CA ARG A 25 -8.41 -22.96 5.88
C ARG A 25 -7.09 -22.22 5.77
N LEU A 26 -6.04 -22.76 6.37
CA LEU A 26 -4.69 -22.22 6.27
C LEU A 26 -4.23 -22.18 4.81
N LEU A 27 -4.36 -23.29 4.08
CA LEU A 27 -3.96 -23.36 2.67
C LEU A 27 -4.72 -22.34 1.80
N VAL A 28 -6.03 -22.21 1.98
CA VAL A 28 -6.85 -21.24 1.24
C VAL A 28 -6.41 -19.80 1.55
N LEU A 29 -6.13 -19.49 2.81
CA LEU A 29 -5.64 -18.16 3.21
C LEU A 29 -4.28 -17.84 2.57
N GLU A 30 -3.33 -18.76 2.62
CA GLU A 30 -1.98 -18.58 2.06
C GLU A 30 -2.01 -18.44 0.54
N ILE A 31 -2.79 -19.28 -0.17
CA ILE A 31 -2.95 -19.18 -1.63
C ILE A 31 -3.60 -17.84 -2.00
N ALA A 32 -4.65 -17.44 -1.30
CA ALA A 32 -5.32 -16.17 -1.55
C ALA A 32 -4.36 -14.99 -1.30
N ALA A 33 -3.62 -15.00 -0.19
CA ALA A 33 -2.64 -13.97 0.12
C ALA A 33 -1.55 -13.86 -0.95
N PHE A 34 -1.05 -15.00 -1.44
CA PHE A 34 -0.04 -15.05 -2.50
C PHE A 34 -0.60 -14.50 -3.83
N ALA A 35 -1.81 -14.90 -4.21
CA ALA A 35 -2.46 -14.42 -5.43
C ALA A 35 -2.72 -12.90 -5.41
N PHE A 36 -3.22 -12.37 -4.28
CA PHE A 36 -3.39 -10.93 -4.10
C PHE A 36 -2.04 -10.19 -4.07
N GLY A 37 -1.00 -10.79 -3.50
CA GLY A 37 0.36 -10.26 -3.53
C GLY A 37 0.91 -10.13 -4.94
N LEU A 38 0.76 -11.16 -5.77
CA LEU A 38 1.14 -11.12 -7.20
C LEU A 38 0.36 -10.05 -7.97
N SER A 39 -0.95 -9.98 -7.76
CA SER A 39 -1.79 -8.96 -8.39
C SER A 39 -1.34 -7.54 -7.98
N MET A 40 -1.03 -7.34 -6.70
CA MET A 40 -0.52 -6.06 -6.19
C MET A 40 0.85 -5.71 -6.79
N LEU A 41 1.77 -6.68 -6.90
CA LEU A 41 3.08 -6.47 -7.50
C LEU A 41 2.97 -6.01 -8.96
N VAL A 42 2.13 -6.70 -9.75
CA VAL A 42 1.87 -6.33 -11.15
C VAL A 42 1.26 -4.93 -11.25
N GLY A 43 0.29 -4.61 -10.37
CA GLY A 43 -0.33 -3.30 -10.32
C GLY A 43 0.68 -2.18 -10.00
N LEU A 44 1.50 -2.36 -8.97
CA LEU A 44 2.55 -1.39 -8.60
C LEU A 44 3.62 -1.24 -9.68
N ALA A 45 4.08 -2.34 -10.28
CA ALA A 45 5.03 -2.30 -11.38
C ALA A 45 4.48 -1.52 -12.59
N ASN A 46 3.19 -1.71 -12.92
CA ASN A 46 2.54 -0.96 -13.99
C ASN A 46 2.39 0.53 -13.64
N LEU A 47 2.08 0.88 -12.38
CA LEU A 47 2.05 2.26 -11.93
C LEU A 47 3.42 2.93 -12.06
N LEU A 48 4.48 2.25 -11.63
CA LEU A 48 5.85 2.73 -11.74
C LEU A 48 6.25 2.93 -13.21
N TYR A 49 5.95 1.96 -14.07
CA TYR A 49 6.17 2.05 -15.51
C TYR A 49 5.44 3.27 -16.11
N ARG A 50 4.15 3.44 -15.81
CA ARG A 50 3.37 4.59 -16.28
C ARG A 50 3.91 5.92 -15.77
N ARG A 51 4.42 5.98 -14.55
CA ARG A 51 5.01 7.18 -13.97
C ARG A 51 6.27 7.62 -14.72
N TRP A 52 7.05 6.65 -15.20
CA TRP A 52 8.28 6.95 -15.94
C TRP A 52 8.06 7.22 -17.42
N THR A 53 7.06 6.60 -18.04
CA THR A 53 6.82 6.69 -19.49
C THR A 53 5.79 7.72 -19.90
N ASN A 54 4.89 8.12 -19.01
CA ASN A 54 3.84 9.08 -19.33
C ASN A 54 4.23 10.51 -18.85
N ASP A 55 4.45 11.41 -19.81
CA ASP A 55 4.87 12.78 -19.52
C ASP A 55 3.88 13.55 -18.64
N ARG A 56 2.58 13.32 -18.79
CA ARG A 56 1.55 13.98 -17.98
C ARG A 56 1.66 13.60 -16.50
N ILE A 57 1.94 12.33 -16.22
CA ILE A 57 2.12 11.81 -14.87
C ILE A 57 3.46 12.29 -14.32
N ARG A 58 4.51 12.27 -15.14
CA ARG A 58 5.86 12.69 -14.75
C ARG A 58 5.90 14.14 -14.26
N VAL A 59 5.21 15.04 -14.94
CA VAL A 59 5.16 16.48 -14.58
C VAL A 59 4.53 16.72 -13.19
N VAL A 60 3.56 15.90 -12.77
CA VAL A 60 2.88 16.04 -11.48
C VAL A 60 3.46 15.13 -10.40
N SER A 61 4.46 14.32 -10.71
CA SER A 61 5.12 13.41 -9.79
C SER A 61 6.26 14.11 -9.06
N SER A 62 6.27 13.99 -7.75
CA SER A 62 7.39 14.41 -6.91
C SER A 62 8.42 13.29 -6.76
N TRP A 63 9.62 13.64 -6.33
CA TRP A 63 10.64 12.63 -6.03
C TRP A 63 10.20 11.67 -4.91
N MET A 64 9.44 12.16 -3.94
CA MET A 64 8.87 11.37 -2.85
C MET A 64 7.90 10.30 -3.37
N ASP A 65 7.13 10.60 -4.44
CA ASP A 65 6.26 9.62 -5.07
C ASP A 65 7.04 8.43 -5.62
N HIS A 66 8.22 8.68 -6.22
CA HIS A 66 9.09 7.61 -6.73
C HIS A 66 9.69 6.78 -5.60
N VAL A 67 10.17 7.42 -4.52
CA VAL A 67 10.74 6.73 -3.36
C VAL A 67 9.71 5.81 -2.73
N VAL A 68 8.51 6.32 -2.46
CA VAL A 68 7.44 5.53 -1.82
C VAL A 68 7.01 4.38 -2.72
N GLU A 69 6.88 4.62 -4.03
CA GLU A 69 6.43 3.58 -4.98
C GLU A 69 7.48 2.47 -5.13
N VAL A 70 8.76 2.81 -5.23
CA VAL A 70 9.85 1.83 -5.27
C VAL A 70 9.90 1.04 -3.96
N LEU A 71 9.74 1.70 -2.82
CA LEU A 71 9.70 1.05 -1.52
C LEU A 71 8.51 0.09 -1.41
N LEU A 72 7.32 0.47 -1.91
CA LEU A 72 6.14 -0.41 -1.94
C LEU A 72 6.36 -1.62 -2.86
N VAL A 73 6.96 -1.44 -4.04
CA VAL A 73 7.31 -2.56 -4.93
C VAL A 73 8.27 -3.51 -4.23
N ALA A 74 9.33 -2.99 -3.61
CA ALA A 74 10.29 -3.81 -2.86
C ALA A 74 9.62 -4.54 -1.70
N GLN A 75 8.73 -3.87 -0.96
CA GLN A 75 7.99 -4.44 0.16
C GLN A 75 7.09 -5.60 -0.27
N VAL A 76 6.34 -5.45 -1.36
CA VAL A 76 5.49 -6.53 -1.88
C VAL A 76 6.34 -7.68 -2.43
N PHE A 77 7.43 -7.37 -3.11
CA PHE A 77 8.37 -8.39 -3.60
C PHE A 77 8.97 -9.22 -2.45
N LEU A 78 9.47 -8.56 -1.40
CA LEU A 78 9.98 -9.24 -0.20
C LEU A 78 8.90 -10.08 0.48
N GLY A 79 7.68 -9.56 0.59
CA GLY A 79 6.55 -10.30 1.16
C GLY A 79 6.19 -11.55 0.37
N LEU A 80 6.22 -11.49 -0.96
CA LEU A 80 6.02 -12.66 -1.83
C LEU A 80 7.17 -13.67 -1.73
N TRP A 81 8.41 -13.19 -1.65
CA TRP A 81 9.57 -14.05 -1.40
C TRP A 81 9.43 -14.81 -0.09
N ILE A 82 9.07 -14.09 0.99
CA ILE A 82 8.82 -14.69 2.30
C ILE A 82 7.70 -15.73 2.24
N ALA A 83 6.59 -15.42 1.57
CA ALA A 83 5.46 -16.34 1.42
C ALA A 83 5.83 -17.61 0.62
N TYR A 84 6.75 -17.50 -0.33
CA TYR A 84 7.25 -18.63 -1.12
C TYR A 84 8.24 -19.49 -0.33
N GLU A 85 9.25 -18.87 0.29
CA GLU A 85 10.35 -19.57 0.96
C GLU A 85 9.94 -20.06 2.37
N PHE A 86 9.23 -19.21 3.11
CA PHE A 86 8.81 -19.48 4.50
C PHE A 86 7.31 -19.67 4.58
N ARG A 87 6.86 -20.88 4.25
CA ARG A 87 5.44 -21.24 4.27
C ARG A 87 4.78 -20.97 5.61
N TRP A 88 3.45 -20.86 5.59
CA TRP A 88 2.61 -20.65 6.76
C TRP A 88 2.84 -19.28 7.42
N GLY A 89 3.05 -18.26 6.58
CA GLY A 89 3.35 -16.90 6.97
C GLY A 89 2.36 -16.30 7.95
N SER A 90 1.08 -16.52 7.75
CA SER A 90 0.02 -16.04 8.64
C SER A 90 0.10 -16.64 10.05
N SER A 91 0.54 -17.89 10.18
CA SER A 91 0.67 -18.56 11.48
C SER A 91 1.88 -18.06 12.25
N TRP A 92 3.09 -18.06 11.65
CA TRP A 92 4.27 -17.61 12.37
C TRP A 92 4.29 -16.08 12.56
N PHE A 93 3.65 -15.30 11.70
CA PHE A 93 3.43 -13.89 11.94
C PHE A 93 2.61 -13.68 13.21
N ALA A 94 1.46 -14.35 13.35
CA ALA A 94 0.60 -14.24 14.51
C ALA A 94 1.26 -14.76 15.80
N SER A 95 2.06 -15.84 15.72
CA SER A 95 2.68 -16.46 16.90
C SER A 95 4.00 -15.83 17.33
N SER A 96 4.81 -15.33 16.37
CA SER A 96 6.18 -14.89 16.63
C SER A 96 6.39 -13.40 16.44
N LEU A 97 5.88 -12.82 15.33
CA LEU A 97 6.07 -11.41 15.05
C LEU A 97 5.09 -10.50 15.80
N THR A 98 3.85 -10.93 15.98
CA THR A 98 2.87 -10.12 16.70
C THR A 98 3.29 -9.81 18.15
N PRO A 99 3.83 -10.74 18.96
CA PRO A 99 4.38 -10.41 20.27
C PRO A 99 5.52 -9.39 20.23
N TYR A 100 6.39 -9.47 19.23
CA TYR A 100 7.44 -8.45 19.02
C TYR A 100 6.82 -7.07 18.71
N LEU A 101 5.87 -6.99 17.79
CA LEU A 101 5.20 -5.74 17.46
C LEU A 101 4.49 -5.13 18.68
N TRP A 102 3.79 -5.93 19.46
CA TRP A 102 3.18 -5.49 20.71
C TRP A 102 4.20 -4.96 21.72
N SER A 103 5.38 -5.61 21.83
CA SER A 103 6.44 -5.17 22.75
C SER A 103 6.96 -3.76 22.41
N ILE A 104 6.90 -3.35 21.14
CA ILE A 104 7.25 -1.98 20.71
C ILE A 104 6.23 -0.97 21.24
N PHE A 105 4.93 -1.28 21.12
CA PHE A 105 3.87 -0.41 21.64
C PHE A 105 3.89 -0.31 23.17
N LEU A 106 4.37 -1.36 23.85
CA LEU A 106 4.58 -1.36 25.30
C LEU A 106 5.88 -0.66 25.71
N LEU A 107 6.68 -0.16 24.76
CA LEU A 107 7.99 0.47 24.96
C LEU A 107 9.05 -0.48 25.60
N GLU A 108 8.87 -1.78 25.45
CA GLU A 108 9.78 -2.83 25.90
C GLU A 108 10.16 -3.77 24.74
N PRO A 109 10.88 -3.29 23.72
CA PRO A 109 11.11 -4.04 22.48
C PRO A 109 11.89 -5.33 22.72
N ARG A 110 11.28 -6.45 22.39
CA ARG A 110 11.89 -7.80 22.49
C ARG A 110 12.49 -8.17 21.14
N MET A 111 13.76 -7.88 20.95
CA MET A 111 14.45 -8.07 19.68
C MET A 111 14.79 -9.54 19.38
N ASP A 112 14.77 -10.43 20.38
CA ASP A 112 15.22 -11.81 20.26
C ASP A 112 14.55 -12.57 19.10
N ALA A 113 13.25 -12.39 18.93
CA ALA A 113 12.49 -13.04 17.86
C ALA A 113 12.93 -12.56 16.46
N VAL A 114 13.25 -11.28 16.30
CA VAL A 114 13.58 -10.68 14.99
C VAL A 114 15.02 -10.92 14.62
N VAL A 115 15.96 -10.85 15.58
CA VAL A 115 17.39 -11.07 15.32
C VAL A 115 17.66 -12.50 14.84
N ALA A 116 16.89 -13.46 15.32
CA ALA A 116 17.00 -14.87 14.91
C ALA A 116 16.38 -15.15 13.52
N MET A 117 15.63 -14.21 12.94
CA MET A 117 14.95 -14.40 11.64
C MET A 117 15.90 -14.22 10.46
N PRO A 118 15.62 -14.87 9.31
CA PRO A 118 16.32 -14.64 8.07
C PRO A 118 16.33 -13.17 7.64
N LEU A 119 17.41 -12.74 7.00
CA LEU A 119 17.61 -11.34 6.58
C LEU A 119 16.45 -10.80 5.74
N VAL A 120 15.84 -11.62 4.88
CA VAL A 120 14.72 -11.20 4.02
C VAL A 120 13.50 -10.76 4.85
N ILE A 121 13.24 -11.44 5.97
CA ILE A 121 12.17 -11.07 6.90
C ILE A 121 12.53 -9.78 7.65
N GLN A 122 13.77 -9.65 8.10
CA GLN A 122 14.25 -8.42 8.75
C GLN A 122 14.14 -7.22 7.81
N LEU A 123 14.52 -7.36 6.54
CA LEU A 123 14.38 -6.31 5.52
C LEU A 123 12.92 -5.94 5.26
N HIS A 124 12.03 -6.92 5.25
CA HIS A 124 10.59 -6.67 5.11
C HIS A 124 10.03 -5.87 6.31
N ILE A 125 10.45 -6.18 7.52
CA ILE A 125 10.08 -5.45 8.73
C ILE A 125 10.62 -4.01 8.68
N VAL A 126 11.90 -3.83 8.34
CA VAL A 126 12.50 -2.50 8.19
C VAL A 126 11.80 -1.69 7.10
N GLY A 127 11.49 -2.30 5.96
CA GLY A 127 10.73 -1.68 4.88
C GLY A 127 9.34 -1.23 5.33
N ALA A 128 8.65 -2.03 6.15
CA ALA A 128 7.35 -1.64 6.73
C ALA A 128 7.48 -0.41 7.64
N TYR A 129 8.49 -0.36 8.50
CA TYR A 129 8.75 0.82 9.33
C TYR A 129 9.11 2.06 8.51
N LEU A 130 9.89 1.90 7.44
CA LEU A 130 10.19 3.02 6.53
C LEU A 130 8.93 3.55 5.84
N ILE A 131 8.00 2.69 5.44
CA ILE A 131 6.71 3.12 4.88
C ILE A 131 5.92 3.90 5.92
N VAL A 132 5.83 3.42 7.16
CA VAL A 132 5.15 4.13 8.26
C VAL A 132 5.81 5.47 8.54
N LEU A 133 7.14 5.53 8.56
CA LEU A 133 7.91 6.77 8.77
C LEU A 133 7.66 7.78 7.65
N LEU A 134 7.63 7.34 6.39
CA LEU A 134 7.41 8.21 5.23
C LEU A 134 5.93 8.54 5.00
N PHE A 135 5.02 7.84 5.66
CA PHE A 135 3.57 8.01 5.48
C PHE A 135 3.12 9.48 5.60
N PRO A 136 3.45 10.23 6.70
CA PRO A 136 3.02 11.61 6.87
C PRO A 136 3.63 12.59 5.84
N PHE A 137 4.76 12.25 5.25
CA PHE A 137 5.48 13.09 4.28
C PHE A 137 5.13 12.76 2.83
N SER A 138 4.27 11.78 2.61
CA SER A 138 3.91 11.26 1.31
C SER A 138 2.43 11.49 1.00
N ARG A 139 2.04 11.27 -0.27
CA ARG A 139 0.63 11.29 -0.67
C ARG A 139 -0.19 10.12 -0.10
N LEU A 140 0.44 9.16 0.58
CA LEU A 140 -0.28 8.11 1.29
C LEU A 140 -1.19 8.66 2.39
N MET A 141 -0.91 9.86 2.92
CA MET A 141 -1.78 10.55 3.87
C MET A 141 -3.22 10.71 3.36
N HIS A 142 -3.42 10.83 2.03
CA HIS A 142 -4.75 10.92 1.46
C HIS A 142 -5.62 9.69 1.73
N ALA A 143 -5.02 8.54 2.01
CA ALA A 143 -5.76 7.34 2.40
C ALA A 143 -6.51 7.51 3.74
N LEU A 144 -5.98 8.34 4.65
CA LEU A 144 -6.62 8.65 5.94
C LEU A 144 -7.70 9.74 5.83
N VAL A 145 -7.59 10.58 4.80
CA VAL A 145 -8.51 11.70 4.55
C VAL A 145 -9.47 11.37 3.40
N ALA A 146 -9.73 10.07 3.20
CA ALA A 146 -10.68 9.63 2.18
C ALA A 146 -12.05 10.28 2.43
N PRO A 147 -12.62 10.98 1.42
CA PRO A 147 -13.89 11.68 1.58
C PRO A 147 -15.04 10.65 1.58
N LEU A 148 -15.25 10.01 2.72
CA LEU A 148 -16.27 8.97 2.90
C LEU A 148 -17.68 9.52 2.68
N ASP A 149 -17.88 10.83 2.82
CA ASP A 149 -19.13 11.53 2.51
C ASP A 149 -19.55 11.38 1.05
N TYR A 150 -18.65 11.09 0.11
CA TYR A 150 -19.00 10.79 -1.27
C TYR A 150 -19.85 9.52 -1.45
N LEU A 151 -19.84 8.61 -0.47
CA LEU A 151 -20.63 7.38 -0.53
C LEU A 151 -22.14 7.64 -0.44
N TRP A 152 -22.54 8.74 0.24
CA TRP A 152 -23.95 9.11 0.43
C TRP A 152 -24.27 10.52 -0.03
N ARG A 153 -23.30 11.25 -0.57
CA ARG A 153 -23.46 12.61 -1.08
C ARG A 153 -24.34 12.59 -2.33
N PRO A 154 -25.37 13.44 -2.42
CA PRO A 154 -26.20 13.52 -3.61
C PRO A 154 -25.37 13.97 -4.83
N TYR A 155 -25.76 13.45 -5.99
CA TYR A 155 -25.11 13.79 -7.26
C TYR A 155 -25.08 15.30 -7.49
N GLN A 156 -23.90 15.86 -7.69
CA GLN A 156 -23.72 17.29 -7.96
C GLN A 156 -23.70 17.54 -9.46
N ARG A 157 -24.66 18.33 -9.92
CA ARG A 157 -24.69 18.83 -11.30
C ARG A 157 -23.91 20.14 -11.35
N VAL A 158 -22.84 20.20 -12.16
CA VAL A 158 -22.12 21.44 -12.42
C VAL A 158 -22.90 22.22 -13.50
N ILE A 159 -23.46 23.38 -13.13
CA ILE A 159 -24.09 24.30 -14.05
C ILE A 159 -23.09 25.40 -14.38
N TRP A 160 -22.75 25.53 -15.66
CA TRP A 160 -21.87 26.60 -16.12
C TRP A 160 -22.65 27.90 -16.26
N ASN A 161 -22.34 28.91 -15.46
CA ASN A 161 -22.89 30.25 -15.57
C ASN A 161 -22.16 31.09 -16.62
N TRP A 162 -21.11 30.54 -17.22
CA TRP A 162 -20.27 31.24 -18.20
C TRP A 162 -20.50 30.67 -19.58
N ASP A 163 -20.36 31.55 -20.60
CA ASP A 163 -20.43 31.14 -22.00
C ASP A 163 -19.27 30.19 -22.33
N LYS A 164 -19.61 28.94 -22.67
CA LYS A 164 -18.63 27.89 -23.00
C LYS A 164 -17.73 28.29 -24.18
N ASN A 165 -18.25 29.05 -25.13
CA ASN A 165 -17.50 29.47 -26.31
C ASN A 165 -16.42 30.49 -25.94
N LYS A 166 -16.71 31.40 -25.00
CA LYS A 166 -15.72 32.37 -24.49
C LYS A 166 -14.66 31.66 -23.64
N VAL A 167 -15.05 30.74 -22.78
CA VAL A 167 -14.14 30.01 -21.89
C VAL A 167 -13.19 29.10 -22.67
N ARG A 168 -13.65 28.51 -23.77
CA ARG A 168 -12.86 27.63 -24.64
C ARG A 168 -12.19 28.29 -25.81
N SER A 169 -12.29 29.61 -25.93
CA SER A 169 -11.64 30.36 -26.98
C SER A 169 -10.12 30.30 -26.88
N ALA A 170 -9.43 30.09 -28.00
CA ALA A 170 -7.97 30.11 -28.05
C ALA A 170 -7.37 31.46 -27.66
N ALA A 171 -8.15 32.53 -27.72
CA ALA A 171 -7.73 33.89 -27.36
C ALA A 171 -7.76 34.16 -25.84
N THR A 172 -8.30 33.26 -25.03
CA THR A 172 -8.37 33.45 -23.56
C THR A 172 -7.00 33.19 -22.93
N LYS A 173 -6.52 34.09 -22.04
CA LYS A 173 -5.18 34.04 -21.45
C LYS A 173 -4.82 32.64 -20.85
N TRP A 174 -5.75 31.98 -20.22
CA TRP A 174 -5.51 30.65 -19.65
C TRP A 174 -5.43 29.53 -20.69
N SER A 175 -5.95 29.68 -21.90
CA SER A 175 -5.83 28.69 -22.98
C SER A 175 -4.45 28.69 -23.65
N ILE A 176 -3.66 29.77 -23.44
CA ILE A 176 -2.28 29.88 -23.92
C ILE A 176 -1.37 28.90 -23.15
N TYR A 177 -1.73 28.55 -21.92
CA TYR A 177 -0.99 27.61 -21.06
C TYR A 177 -1.47 26.16 -21.19
N ARG A 178 -2.03 25.78 -22.33
CA ARG A 178 -2.35 24.37 -22.56
C ARG A 178 -1.09 23.51 -22.44
N PRO A 179 -1.16 22.35 -21.76
CA PRO A 179 -0.07 21.39 -21.80
C PRO A 179 0.26 21.06 -23.26
N LYS A 180 1.51 21.13 -23.63
CA LYS A 180 1.97 20.89 -25.02
C LYS A 180 1.68 19.48 -25.57
N ASN A 181 1.06 18.61 -24.76
CA ASN A 181 0.82 17.19 -25.01
C ASN A 181 -0.67 16.90 -25.31
N ASN A 182 -1.31 17.73 -26.11
CA ASN A 182 -2.61 17.38 -26.72
C ASN A 182 -2.40 16.73 -28.07
#